data_2e630ef2151c441bf249d55bd1d4cb45
#
_entry.id   2e630ef2151c441bf249d55bd1d4cb45
#
_cell.length_a   1.000
_cell.length_b   1.000
_cell.length_c   1.000
_cell.angle_alpha   90.00
_cell.angle_beta   90.00
_cell.angle_gamma   90.00
#
_symmetry.space_group_name_H-M   'P 1'
#
loop_
_entity.id
_entity.type
_entity.pdbx_description
1 polymer ?
#
loop_
_entity_poly.entity_id
_entity_poly.type
_entity_poly.pdbx_seq_one_letter_code
_entity_poly.pdbx_strand_id
1 'polypeptide(L)'
;KMGAEAIYDLLCELSREDVNGVTGLDLLAGELRERAANDSSQQRKTEALKRLQVVNAFNQSKGINRPEWMIMKIVPVTPPDLRPLVPLDGGRFATSDLNDLYRRVIIRNNRLKRLMEIKAPEVILRNEKRMLQEAVDSLFDNSRKSSAVKSESNRPLKSLSDSLKGKQGRFR
;
A
#
# COMPACT_ATOMS: atom_id res chain seq x y z
N LYS A 1 14.24 -0.38 -10.82
CA LYS A 1 13.27 -0.74 -9.77
C LYS A 1 11.88 -0.22 -10.15
N MET A 2 10.81 -0.82 -9.66
CA MET A 2 9.45 -0.48 -10.05
C MET A 2 8.48 -0.70 -8.88
N GLY A 3 7.40 0.08 -8.82
CA GLY A 3 6.36 -0.06 -7.81
C GLY A 3 6.80 0.33 -6.41
N ALA A 4 6.31 -0.37 -5.40
CA ALA A 4 6.55 -0.08 -3.99
C ALA A 4 8.05 -0.09 -3.62
N GLU A 5 8.86 -0.95 -4.25
CA GLU A 5 10.32 -0.99 -4.05
C GLU A 5 11.01 0.32 -4.47
N ALA A 6 10.59 0.90 -5.61
CA ALA A 6 11.14 2.17 -6.08
C ALA A 6 10.73 3.33 -5.15
N ILE A 7 9.47 3.33 -4.70
CA ILE A 7 8.97 4.34 -3.76
C ILE A 7 9.70 4.23 -2.42
N TYR A 8 9.93 3.00 -1.93
CA TYR A 8 10.68 2.76 -0.70
C TYR A 8 12.10 3.35 -0.77
N ASP A 9 12.82 3.10 -1.88
CA ASP A 9 14.16 3.63 -2.06
C ASP A 9 14.18 5.17 -2.07
N LEU A 10 13.22 5.79 -2.79
CA LEU A 10 13.11 7.26 -2.81
C LEU A 10 12.81 7.83 -1.41
N LEU A 11 11.94 7.16 -0.65
CA LEU A 11 11.65 7.59 0.73
C LEU A 11 12.84 7.41 1.66
N CYS A 12 13.62 6.33 1.51
CA CYS A 12 14.87 6.14 2.24
C CYS A 12 15.90 7.23 1.88
N GLU A 13 16.00 7.59 0.60
CA GLU A 13 16.90 8.64 0.15
C GLU A 13 16.52 10.01 0.73
N LEU A 14 15.23 10.35 0.74
CA LEU A 14 14.72 11.56 1.36
C LEU A 14 14.93 11.63 2.88
N SER A 15 14.96 10.47 3.54
CA SER A 15 15.17 10.36 5.00
C SER A 15 16.63 10.36 5.39
N ARG A 16 17.55 10.20 4.43
CA ARG A 16 18.98 10.10 4.69
C ARG A 16 19.54 11.44 5.11
N GLU A 17 20.29 11.45 6.18
CA GLU A 17 21.02 12.62 6.66
C GLU A 17 22.37 12.75 5.95
N ASP A 18 22.68 13.94 5.49
CA ASP A 18 24.00 14.31 5.00
C ASP A 18 24.98 14.53 6.15
N VAL A 19 26.25 14.74 5.81
CA VAL A 19 27.34 15.01 6.77
C VAL A 19 27.03 16.16 7.73
N ASN A 20 26.17 17.09 7.31
CA ASN A 20 25.74 18.26 8.09
C ASN A 20 24.42 18.03 8.86
N GLY A 21 23.87 16.81 8.90
CA GLY A 21 22.60 16.50 9.55
C GLY A 21 21.36 17.01 8.83
N VAL A 22 21.50 17.45 7.57
CA VAL A 22 20.39 17.93 6.72
C VAL A 22 19.83 16.74 5.95
N THR A 23 18.50 16.58 5.96
CA THR A 23 17.83 15.52 5.19
C THR A 23 17.35 16.03 3.84
N GLY A 24 17.15 15.11 2.90
CA GLY A 24 16.52 15.43 1.61
C GLY A 24 15.14 16.09 1.77
N LEU A 25 14.40 15.77 2.85
CA LEU A 25 13.15 16.43 3.20
C LEU A 25 13.33 17.90 3.58
N ASP A 26 14.40 18.25 4.28
CA ASP A 26 14.69 19.65 4.65
C ASP A 26 15.00 20.48 3.41
N LEU A 27 15.80 19.92 2.48
CA LEU A 27 16.11 20.56 1.19
C LEU A 27 14.85 20.76 0.36
N LEU A 28 14.01 19.73 0.26
CA LEU A 28 12.74 19.79 -0.47
C LEU A 28 11.78 20.83 0.15
N ALA A 29 11.75 20.95 1.47
CA ALA A 29 10.95 21.97 2.15
C ALA A 29 11.43 23.38 1.82
N GLY A 30 12.75 23.60 1.72
CA GLY A 30 13.35 24.86 1.28
C GLY A 30 12.92 25.22 -0.13
N GLU A 31 13.13 24.30 -1.08
CA GLU A 31 12.72 24.51 -2.49
C GLU A 31 11.23 24.82 -2.65
N LEU A 32 10.37 24.10 -1.92
CA LEU A 32 8.92 24.32 -2.00
C LEU A 32 8.51 25.68 -1.42
N ARG A 33 9.18 26.17 -0.37
CA ARG A 33 8.97 27.53 0.16
C ARG A 33 9.36 28.60 -0.83
N GLU A 34 10.53 28.45 -1.48
CA GLU A 34 10.98 29.37 -2.52
C GLU A 34 10.03 29.38 -3.73
N ARG A 35 9.59 28.23 -4.19
CA ARG A 35 8.58 28.13 -5.27
C ARG A 35 7.27 28.80 -4.89
N ALA A 36 6.78 28.58 -3.66
CA ALA A 36 5.56 29.19 -3.19
C ALA A 36 5.65 30.73 -3.07
N ALA A 37 6.85 31.26 -2.80
CA ALA A 37 7.09 32.70 -2.74
C ALA A 37 7.21 33.34 -4.14
N ASN A 38 8.00 32.72 -5.02
CA ASN A 38 8.48 33.34 -6.26
C ASN A 38 7.67 33.01 -7.52
N ASP A 39 6.83 31.96 -7.52
CA ASP A 39 6.05 31.57 -8.70
C ASP A 39 5.01 32.65 -9.05
N SER A 40 4.84 32.96 -10.31
CA SER A 40 3.85 33.92 -10.80
C SER A 40 2.42 33.35 -10.86
N SER A 41 2.27 32.01 -10.90
CA SER A 41 0.98 31.35 -11.02
C SER A 41 0.39 30.98 -9.66
N GLN A 42 -0.81 31.50 -9.36
CA GLN A 42 -1.53 31.19 -8.14
C GLN A 42 -1.83 29.67 -7.97
N GLN A 43 -2.09 28.99 -9.08
CA GLN A 43 -2.33 27.53 -9.04
C GLN A 43 -1.08 26.76 -8.61
N ARG A 44 0.10 27.11 -9.15
CA ARG A 44 1.37 26.49 -8.77
C ARG A 44 1.76 26.80 -7.33
N LYS A 45 1.53 28.04 -6.86
CA LYS A 45 1.71 28.40 -5.44
C LYS A 45 0.88 27.51 -4.54
N THR A 46 -0.40 27.34 -4.83
CA THR A 46 -1.31 26.51 -4.05
C THR A 46 -0.86 25.03 -4.03
N GLU A 47 -0.39 24.54 -5.16
CA GLU A 47 0.14 23.17 -5.24
C GLU A 47 1.43 23.00 -4.43
N ALA A 48 2.36 23.97 -4.53
CA ALA A 48 3.58 23.98 -3.72
C ALA A 48 3.29 24.02 -2.22
N LEU A 49 2.33 24.82 -1.79
CA LEU A 49 1.91 24.90 -0.38
C LEU A 49 1.30 23.58 0.12
N LYS A 50 0.47 22.89 -0.70
CA LYS A 50 -0.09 21.59 -0.34
C LYS A 50 1.02 20.53 -0.19
N ARG A 51 1.99 20.52 -1.09
CA ARG A 51 3.16 19.62 -0.98
C ARG A 51 4.01 19.97 0.24
N LEU A 52 4.26 21.24 0.48
CA LEU A 52 5.01 21.72 1.63
C LEU A 52 4.37 21.28 2.96
N GLN A 53 3.04 21.30 3.04
CA GLN A 53 2.31 20.83 4.23
C GLN A 53 2.62 19.37 4.54
N VAL A 54 2.65 18.50 3.53
CA VAL A 54 3.00 17.07 3.67
C VAL A 54 4.45 16.90 4.10
N VAL A 55 5.39 17.60 3.44
CA VAL A 55 6.82 17.55 3.78
C VAL A 55 7.09 18.03 5.20
N ASN A 56 6.45 19.11 5.61
CA ASN A 56 6.55 19.61 7.00
C ASN A 56 6.02 18.60 8.02
N ALA A 57 4.92 17.89 7.70
CA ALA A 57 4.39 16.84 8.58
C ALA A 57 5.41 15.70 8.78
N PHE A 58 6.12 15.29 7.72
CA PHE A 58 7.21 14.33 7.84
C PHE A 58 8.37 14.87 8.68
N ASN A 59 8.79 16.12 8.47
CA ASN A 59 9.86 16.74 9.23
C ASN A 59 9.51 16.88 10.73
N GLN A 60 8.26 17.23 11.05
CA GLN A 60 7.80 17.32 12.45
C GLN A 60 7.76 15.96 13.14
N SER A 61 7.51 14.89 12.40
CA SER A 61 7.53 13.52 12.94
C SER A 61 8.91 12.87 12.97
N LYS A 62 9.96 13.59 12.54
CA LYS A 62 11.35 13.11 12.53
C LYS A 62 11.75 12.66 13.94
N GLY A 63 12.29 11.44 14.03
CA GLY A 63 12.65 10.81 15.30
C GLY A 63 11.55 9.90 15.90
N ILE A 64 10.29 10.07 15.55
CA ILE A 64 9.17 9.20 15.96
C ILE A 64 8.80 8.27 14.80
N ASN A 65 8.63 8.83 13.60
CA ASN A 65 8.24 8.10 12.40
C ASN A 65 9.27 8.30 11.29
N ARG A 66 9.42 7.27 10.47
CA ARG A 66 10.27 7.32 9.26
C ARG A 66 9.39 7.28 8.02
N PRO A 67 9.65 8.13 6.99
CA PRO A 67 8.85 8.15 5.75
C PRO A 67 8.75 6.80 5.06
N GLU A 68 9.83 6.00 5.07
CA GLU A 68 9.86 4.67 4.46
C GLU A 68 8.90 3.66 5.12
N TRP A 69 8.39 3.94 6.31
CA TRP A 69 7.37 3.09 6.96
C TRP A 69 6.00 3.16 6.29
N MET A 70 5.79 4.10 5.37
CA MET A 70 4.60 4.11 4.52
C MET A 70 4.54 2.89 3.60
N ILE A 71 5.68 2.24 3.36
CA ILE A 71 5.74 1.01 2.56
C ILE A 71 5.71 -0.20 3.47
N MET A 72 4.65 -0.96 3.34
CA MET A 72 4.41 -2.14 4.16
C MET A 72 5.24 -3.31 3.67
N LYS A 73 6.11 -3.87 4.52
CA LYS A 73 6.90 -5.08 4.25
C LYS A 73 6.23 -6.34 4.77
N ILE A 74 5.46 -6.19 5.84
CA ILE A 74 4.75 -7.29 6.51
C ILE A 74 3.26 -6.96 6.50
N VAL A 75 2.47 -7.85 5.92
CA VAL A 75 1.01 -7.70 5.87
C VAL A 75 0.42 -8.30 7.14
N PRO A 76 -0.34 -7.52 7.95
CA PRO A 76 -1.00 -8.05 9.12
C PRO A 76 -2.12 -9.03 8.74
N VAL A 77 -2.25 -10.11 9.49
CA VAL A 77 -3.26 -11.13 9.28
C VAL A 77 -4.28 -11.07 10.41
N THR A 78 -5.56 -10.97 10.06
CA THR A 78 -6.64 -11.00 11.06
C THR A 78 -6.73 -12.37 11.73
N PRO A 79 -7.06 -12.43 13.02
CA PRO A 79 -7.28 -13.70 13.72
C PRO A 79 -8.32 -14.60 13.04
N PRO A 80 -8.19 -15.93 13.13
CA PRO A 80 -9.12 -16.89 12.50
C PRO A 80 -10.58 -16.69 12.90
N ASP A 81 -10.83 -16.31 14.15
CA ASP A 81 -12.19 -16.08 14.68
C ASP A 81 -12.93 -14.95 13.97
N LEU A 82 -12.19 -13.99 13.41
CA LEU A 82 -12.76 -12.88 12.62
C LEU A 82 -13.02 -13.23 11.16
N ARG A 83 -12.52 -14.37 10.69
CA ARG A 83 -12.69 -14.90 9.34
C ARG A 83 -12.98 -16.40 9.34
N PRO A 84 -14.05 -16.83 10.02
CA PRO A 84 -14.30 -18.23 10.30
C PRO A 84 -14.55 -19.06 9.04
N LEU A 85 -14.23 -20.35 9.15
CA LEU A 85 -14.61 -21.39 8.20
C LEU A 85 -15.69 -22.23 8.90
N VAL A 86 -16.92 -22.16 8.39
CA VAL A 86 -18.08 -22.82 9.00
C VAL A 86 -18.52 -23.99 8.13
N PRO A 87 -18.60 -25.22 8.71
CA PRO A 87 -19.16 -26.35 7.97
C PRO A 87 -20.67 -26.17 7.77
N LEU A 88 -21.13 -26.48 6.58
CA LEU A 88 -22.54 -26.52 6.19
C LEU A 88 -22.99 -27.95 6.01
N ASP A 89 -24.31 -28.18 6.08
CA ASP A 89 -24.90 -29.47 5.78
C ASP A 89 -24.53 -29.94 4.37
N GLY A 90 -24.20 -31.22 4.22
CA GLY A 90 -23.76 -31.80 2.94
C GLY A 90 -22.26 -31.68 2.66
N GLY A 91 -21.41 -31.48 3.70
CA GLY A 91 -19.94 -31.51 3.58
C GLY A 91 -19.35 -30.29 2.88
N ARG A 92 -20.11 -29.23 2.69
CA ARG A 92 -19.65 -27.93 2.16
C ARG A 92 -19.22 -27.02 3.29
N PHE A 93 -18.31 -26.09 2.98
CA PHE A 93 -17.84 -25.08 3.91
C PHE A 93 -18.21 -23.69 3.44
N ALA A 94 -18.75 -22.87 4.34
CA ALA A 94 -18.85 -21.43 4.12
C ALA A 94 -17.59 -20.77 4.68
N THR A 95 -16.98 -19.92 3.87
CA THR A 95 -15.77 -19.18 4.25
C THR A 95 -15.97 -17.69 4.11
N SER A 96 -15.26 -16.91 4.92
CA SER A 96 -15.20 -15.46 4.75
C SER A 96 -14.46 -15.10 3.46
N ASP A 97 -14.93 -14.06 2.78
CA ASP A 97 -14.28 -13.50 1.58
C ASP A 97 -12.81 -13.12 1.85
N LEU A 98 -12.46 -12.74 3.09
CA LEU A 98 -11.10 -12.43 3.50
C LEU A 98 -10.14 -13.61 3.35
N ASN A 99 -10.59 -14.84 3.58
CA ASN A 99 -9.75 -16.02 3.40
C ASN A 99 -9.32 -16.21 1.95
N ASP A 100 -10.19 -15.92 1.00
CA ASP A 100 -9.83 -15.98 -0.44
C ASP A 100 -8.86 -14.87 -0.82
N LEU A 101 -9.04 -13.66 -0.30
CA LEU A 101 -8.14 -12.55 -0.54
C LEU A 101 -6.74 -12.81 0.05
N TYR A 102 -6.63 -13.32 1.28
CA TYR A 102 -5.35 -13.74 1.88
C TYR A 102 -4.69 -14.87 1.08
N ARG A 103 -5.46 -15.88 0.67
CA ARG A 103 -4.96 -16.98 -0.15
C ARG A 103 -4.34 -16.46 -1.45
N ARG A 104 -4.95 -15.49 -2.12
CA ARG A 104 -4.41 -14.86 -3.34
C ARG A 104 -3.08 -14.19 -3.08
N VAL A 105 -2.95 -13.42 -2.00
CA VAL A 105 -1.69 -12.78 -1.62
C VAL A 105 -0.59 -13.82 -1.39
N ILE A 106 -0.89 -14.87 -0.62
CA ILE A 106 0.08 -15.93 -0.30
C ILE A 106 0.54 -16.65 -1.57
N ILE A 107 -0.39 -17.03 -2.45
CA ILE A 107 -0.06 -17.73 -3.71
C ILE A 107 0.83 -16.86 -4.60
N ARG A 108 0.50 -15.54 -4.75
CA ARG A 108 1.32 -14.61 -5.54
C ARG A 108 2.69 -14.39 -4.93
N ASN A 109 2.77 -14.26 -3.62
CA ASN A 109 4.05 -14.12 -2.92
C ASN A 109 4.94 -15.35 -3.08
N ASN A 110 4.40 -16.55 -2.90
CA ASN A 110 5.14 -17.81 -3.08
C ASN A 110 5.61 -17.99 -4.52
N ARG A 111 4.77 -17.63 -5.49
CA ARG A 111 5.14 -17.66 -6.91
C ARG A 111 6.27 -16.68 -7.22
N LEU A 112 6.20 -15.45 -6.73
CA LEU A 112 7.27 -14.46 -6.89
C LEU A 112 8.58 -14.96 -6.28
N LYS A 113 8.53 -15.50 -5.06
CA LYS A 113 9.69 -16.07 -4.38
C LYS A 113 10.35 -17.15 -5.23
N ARG A 114 9.57 -18.11 -5.74
CA ARG A 114 10.07 -19.18 -6.61
C ARG A 114 10.68 -18.65 -7.91
N LEU A 115 10.07 -17.64 -8.54
CA LEU A 115 10.61 -17.00 -9.74
C LEU A 115 11.94 -16.28 -9.49
N MET A 116 12.10 -15.68 -8.31
CA MET A 116 13.38 -15.07 -7.90
C MET A 116 14.46 -16.12 -7.65
N GLU A 117 14.14 -17.24 -7.02
CA GLU A 117 15.07 -18.36 -6.77
C GLU A 117 15.62 -18.95 -8.07
N ILE A 118 14.78 -19.13 -9.10
CA ILE A 118 15.20 -19.63 -10.42
C ILE A 118 15.79 -18.55 -11.33
N LYS A 119 15.98 -17.32 -10.82
CA LYS A 119 16.51 -16.17 -11.58
C LYS A 119 15.77 -15.92 -12.90
N ALA A 120 14.44 -15.96 -12.85
CA ALA A 120 13.59 -15.70 -14.01
C ALA A 120 13.88 -14.33 -14.65
N PRO A 121 13.61 -14.13 -15.95
CA PRO A 121 13.77 -12.85 -16.65
C PRO A 121 13.06 -11.69 -15.94
N GLU A 122 13.68 -10.51 -15.96
CA GLU A 122 13.19 -9.33 -15.22
C GLU A 122 11.76 -8.94 -15.63
N VAL A 123 11.39 -9.11 -16.89
CA VAL A 123 10.03 -8.81 -17.38
C VAL A 123 8.98 -9.65 -16.64
N ILE A 124 9.26 -10.93 -16.41
CA ILE A 124 8.36 -11.83 -15.67
C ILE A 124 8.28 -11.42 -14.21
N LEU A 125 9.42 -11.12 -13.58
CA LEU A 125 9.47 -10.66 -12.19
C LEU A 125 8.71 -9.34 -11.99
N ARG A 126 8.83 -8.39 -12.91
CA ARG A 126 8.08 -7.12 -12.87
C ARG A 126 6.56 -7.36 -12.94
N ASN A 127 6.13 -8.23 -13.84
CA ASN A 127 4.71 -8.56 -13.95
C ASN A 127 4.18 -9.24 -12.68
N GLU A 128 4.92 -10.19 -12.12
CA GLU A 128 4.49 -10.87 -10.88
C GLU A 128 4.49 -9.91 -9.67
N LYS A 129 5.46 -8.99 -9.56
CA LYS A 129 5.45 -7.92 -8.55
C LYS A 129 4.19 -7.05 -8.67
N ARG A 130 3.78 -6.69 -9.90
CA ARG A 130 2.55 -5.95 -10.16
C ARG A 130 1.32 -6.73 -9.72
N MET A 131 1.25 -8.03 -10.04
CA MET A 131 0.14 -8.89 -9.66
C MET A 131 0.05 -9.11 -8.14
N LEU A 132 1.20 -9.16 -7.45
CA LEU A 132 1.25 -9.22 -5.98
C LEU A 132 0.71 -7.90 -5.38
N GLN A 133 1.13 -6.76 -5.91
CA GLN A 133 0.61 -5.45 -5.48
C GLN A 133 -0.91 -5.38 -5.66
N GLU A 134 -1.44 -5.84 -6.80
CA GLU A 134 -2.88 -5.89 -7.05
C GLU A 134 -3.62 -6.78 -6.04
N ALA A 135 -3.04 -7.91 -5.65
CA ALA A 135 -3.63 -8.80 -4.65
C ALA A 135 -3.68 -8.14 -3.26
N VAL A 136 -2.61 -7.43 -2.87
CA VAL A 136 -2.56 -6.69 -1.61
C VAL A 136 -3.55 -5.52 -1.61
N ASP A 137 -3.63 -4.75 -2.69
CA ASP A 137 -4.58 -3.66 -2.83
C ASP A 137 -6.03 -4.15 -2.72
N SER A 138 -6.34 -5.31 -3.31
CA SER A 138 -7.67 -5.93 -3.22
C SER A 138 -7.99 -6.43 -1.82
N LEU A 139 -6.99 -6.87 -1.05
CA LEU A 139 -7.17 -7.26 0.35
C LEU A 139 -7.56 -6.05 1.22
N PHE A 140 -6.92 -4.89 1.00
CA PHE A 140 -7.19 -3.68 1.78
C PHE A 140 -8.46 -2.96 1.34
N ASP A 141 -8.64 -2.67 0.06
CA ASP A 141 -9.82 -2.01 -0.49
C ASP A 141 -10.15 -2.48 -1.92
N ASN A 142 -10.95 -3.54 -2.02
CA ASN A 142 -11.36 -4.11 -3.29
C ASN A 142 -12.33 -3.21 -4.06
N SER A 143 -13.12 -2.40 -3.36
CA SER A 143 -14.14 -1.53 -3.95
C SER A 143 -13.55 -0.32 -4.69
N ARG A 144 -12.31 0.05 -4.40
CA ARG A 144 -11.62 1.20 -4.99
C ARG A 144 -11.11 0.95 -6.40
N LYS A 145 -11.04 -0.30 -6.83
CA LYS A 145 -10.55 -0.68 -8.16
C LYS A 145 -11.67 -0.67 -9.21
N SER A 146 -11.31 -0.29 -10.42
CA SER A 146 -12.20 -0.40 -11.60
C SER A 146 -12.55 -1.85 -11.92
N SER A 147 -11.63 -2.79 -11.67
CA SER A 147 -11.81 -4.23 -11.81
C SER A 147 -11.68 -4.92 -10.45
N ALA A 148 -12.75 -4.84 -9.64
CA ALA A 148 -12.79 -5.51 -8.35
C ALA A 148 -12.66 -7.03 -8.50
N VAL A 149 -11.97 -7.67 -7.58
CA VAL A 149 -11.90 -9.14 -7.50
C VAL A 149 -13.27 -9.68 -7.13
N LYS A 150 -13.75 -10.64 -7.90
CA LYS A 150 -15.08 -11.24 -7.77
C LYS A 150 -15.00 -12.71 -7.36
N SER A 151 -16.06 -13.18 -6.73
CA SER A 151 -16.31 -14.61 -6.47
C SER A 151 -16.75 -15.32 -7.75
N GLU A 152 -16.88 -16.63 -7.71
CA GLU A 152 -17.43 -17.45 -8.81
C GLU A 152 -18.85 -17.00 -9.21
N SER A 153 -19.64 -16.49 -8.27
CA SER A 153 -20.96 -15.92 -8.51
C SER A 153 -20.97 -14.47 -9.03
N ASN A 154 -19.82 -13.97 -9.51
CA ASN A 154 -19.64 -12.62 -10.07
C ASN A 154 -19.85 -11.47 -9.05
N ARG A 155 -19.98 -11.76 -7.76
CA ARG A 155 -20.11 -10.79 -6.67
C ARG A 155 -18.71 -10.29 -6.27
N PRO A 156 -18.48 -8.96 -6.09
CA PRO A 156 -17.21 -8.47 -5.57
C PRO A 156 -16.96 -8.98 -4.15
N LEU A 157 -15.72 -9.41 -3.89
CA LEU A 157 -15.31 -9.90 -2.58
C LEU A 157 -15.21 -8.73 -1.60
N LYS A 158 -15.67 -8.96 -0.36
CA LYS A 158 -15.64 -7.99 0.74
C LYS A 158 -14.23 -7.88 1.31
N SER A 159 -13.60 -6.70 1.14
CA SER A 159 -12.25 -6.39 1.62
C SER A 159 -12.20 -6.03 3.11
N LEU A 160 -10.99 -5.84 3.66
CA LEU A 160 -10.81 -5.36 5.03
C LEU A 160 -11.49 -4.01 5.25
N SER A 161 -11.32 -3.06 4.34
CA SER A 161 -11.98 -1.75 4.40
C SER A 161 -13.50 -1.89 4.45
N ASP A 162 -14.09 -2.75 3.61
CA ASP A 162 -15.54 -2.99 3.58
C ASP A 162 -16.05 -3.67 4.86
N SER A 163 -15.18 -4.41 5.56
CA SER A 163 -15.52 -5.05 6.84
C SER A 163 -15.53 -4.06 8.01
N LEU A 164 -14.84 -2.93 7.88
CA LEU A 164 -14.69 -1.93 8.93
C LEU A 164 -15.65 -0.75 8.75
N LYS A 165 -15.88 -0.32 7.51
CA LYS A 165 -16.69 0.85 7.16
C LYS A 165 -18.18 0.50 6.98
N GLY A 166 -19.02 1.52 7.04
CA GLY A 166 -20.44 1.44 6.72
C GLY A 166 -21.34 1.00 7.88
N LYS A 167 -22.64 0.90 7.57
CA LYS A 167 -23.72 0.64 8.55
C LYS A 167 -23.59 -0.72 9.25
N GLN A 168 -23.01 -1.69 8.56
CA GLN A 168 -22.77 -3.06 9.07
C GLN A 168 -21.29 -3.29 9.41
N GLY A 169 -20.47 -2.25 9.38
CA GLY A 169 -19.05 -2.34 9.70
C GLY A 169 -18.78 -2.54 11.20
N ARG A 170 -17.61 -3.08 11.52
CA ARG A 170 -17.20 -3.40 12.89
C ARG A 170 -17.05 -2.18 13.81
N PHE A 171 -16.76 -0.98 13.27
CA PHE A 171 -16.65 0.24 14.07
C PHE A 171 -17.99 0.78 14.56
N ARG A 172 -19.11 0.33 14.07
CA ARG A 172 -20.43 0.68 14.56
C ARG A 172 -20.97 -0.36 15.52
#